data_6118681a32aadb6834c7e2a42f719f81
#
_entry.id   6118681a32aadb6834c7e2a42f719f81
#
_cell.length_a   1.000
_cell.length_b   1.000
_cell.length_c   1.000
_cell.angle_alpha   90.00
_cell.angle_beta   90.00
_cell.angle_gamma   90.00
#
_symmetry.space_group_name_H-M   'P 1'
#
loop_
_entity.id
_entity.type
_entity.pdbx_description
1 polymer ?
#
loop_
_entity_poly.entity_id
_entity_poly.type
_entity_poly.pdbx_seq_one_letter_code
_entity_poly.pdbx_strand_id
1 'polypeptide(L)'
;MQKNNSVLSYLKKVSFLAIFLSSFCVAQALTVSPARMELNVDPGVMSSGEFTLINEQDSDQVFYTSVENFEAQGESGTPNFVPGKDGLASWVKVAESITIKKGEKIKVPFSIEVPQGADAGGHFAAIFLSTQPPAVKGGEVSVGAKVGMLILVRVSGNIKEDGGIRSFVLKDGGRIVTTLPVDFVYRFNNNGNDRAKPAGSITIRNTFGVKTETLDANAHEGNVLPGSVRRFEIRWGTEDALPASASFFSFVKYEMRNFAMGLYFADL
;
A
#
# COMPACT_ATOMS: atom_id res chain seq x y z
N MET A 1 0.24 -64.34 -7.28
CA MET A 1 1.12 -63.17 -7.16
C MET A 1 0.40 -61.83 -7.35
N GLN A 2 -0.88 -61.69 -7.00
CA GLN A 2 -1.68 -60.52 -7.34
C GLN A 2 -2.11 -59.63 -6.15
N LYS A 3 -1.67 -59.96 -4.93
CA LYS A 3 -2.15 -59.31 -3.68
C LYS A 3 -1.28 -58.14 -3.18
N ASN A 4 -0.06 -57.96 -3.75
CA ASN A 4 0.86 -56.90 -3.27
C ASN A 4 0.68 -55.54 -3.91
N ASN A 5 0.01 -55.44 -5.07
CA ASN A 5 -0.12 -54.16 -5.77
C ASN A 5 -1.21 -53.23 -5.15
N SER A 6 -2.20 -53.81 -4.49
CA SER A 6 -3.25 -53.00 -3.85
C SER A 6 -2.76 -52.32 -2.58
N VAL A 7 -1.95 -53.04 -1.76
CA VAL A 7 -1.38 -52.46 -0.53
C VAL A 7 -0.39 -51.33 -0.84
N LEU A 8 0.42 -51.50 -1.89
CA LEU A 8 1.36 -50.45 -2.33
C LEU A 8 0.65 -49.20 -2.88
N SER A 9 -0.50 -49.41 -3.53
CA SER A 9 -1.35 -48.28 -4.00
C SER A 9 -2.01 -47.52 -2.85
N TYR A 10 -2.48 -48.21 -1.80
CA TYR A 10 -3.03 -47.57 -0.60
C TYR A 10 -1.94 -46.83 0.19
N LEU A 11 -0.76 -47.41 0.36
CA LEU A 11 0.37 -46.73 0.99
C LEU A 11 0.79 -45.45 0.26
N LYS A 12 0.84 -45.47 -1.06
CA LYS A 12 1.11 -44.24 -1.86
C LYS A 12 0.03 -43.17 -1.70
N LYS A 13 -1.26 -43.53 -1.65
CA LYS A 13 -2.36 -42.58 -1.44
C LYS A 13 -2.35 -42.02 -0.02
N VAL A 14 -2.08 -42.84 1.00
CA VAL A 14 -1.97 -42.39 2.39
C VAL A 14 -0.75 -41.48 2.57
N SER A 15 0.40 -41.83 1.96
CA SER A 15 1.61 -41.00 1.98
C SER A 15 1.39 -39.66 1.29
N PHE A 16 0.67 -39.63 0.16
CA PHE A 16 0.33 -38.37 -0.55
C PHE A 16 -0.64 -37.49 0.25
N LEU A 17 -1.62 -38.13 0.93
CA LEU A 17 -2.55 -37.40 1.81
C LEU A 17 -1.83 -36.86 3.06
N ALA A 18 -0.88 -37.59 3.63
CA ALA A 18 -0.09 -37.14 4.78
C ALA A 18 0.82 -35.95 4.42
N ILE A 19 1.41 -35.95 3.22
CA ILE A 19 2.22 -34.81 2.72
C ILE A 19 1.34 -33.58 2.48
N PHE A 20 0.10 -33.75 2.02
CA PHE A 20 -0.82 -32.65 1.80
C PHE A 20 -1.34 -32.02 3.11
N LEU A 21 -1.48 -32.80 4.19
CA LEU A 21 -1.86 -32.30 5.51
C LEU A 21 -0.73 -31.56 6.25
N SER A 22 0.54 -31.79 5.90
CA SER A 22 1.68 -31.15 6.57
C SER A 22 2.01 -29.74 6.06
N SER A 23 1.30 -29.23 5.06
CA SER A 23 1.59 -27.94 4.41
C SER A 23 0.77 -26.76 4.95
N PHE A 24 0.07 -26.88 6.08
CA PHE A 24 -0.49 -25.73 6.76
C PHE A 24 0.62 -24.96 7.50
N CYS A 25 1.40 -24.22 6.74
CA CYS A 25 2.28 -23.20 7.30
C CYS A 25 1.40 -22.06 7.81
N VAL A 26 1.11 -22.01 9.09
CA VAL A 26 0.44 -20.87 9.72
C VAL A 26 1.42 -19.71 9.66
N ALA A 27 1.13 -18.73 8.78
CA ALA A 27 1.89 -17.50 8.73
C ALA A 27 1.65 -16.76 10.06
N GLN A 28 2.67 -16.73 10.91
CA GLN A 28 2.64 -16.00 12.16
C GLN A 28 2.90 -14.52 11.83
N ALA A 29 1.91 -13.67 12.06
CA ALA A 29 1.96 -12.27 11.70
C ALA A 29 1.83 -11.36 12.94
N LEU A 30 2.37 -10.15 12.81
CA LEU A 30 2.06 -9.01 13.66
C LEU A 30 1.15 -8.09 12.84
N THR A 31 -0.01 -7.74 13.37
CA THR A 31 -0.91 -6.81 12.72
C THR A 31 -0.86 -5.44 13.41
N VAL A 32 -0.66 -4.39 12.59
CA VAL A 32 -0.65 -2.97 13.00
C VAL A 32 -1.82 -2.25 12.35
N SER A 33 -2.63 -1.53 13.11
CA SER A 33 -3.79 -0.79 12.60
C SER A 33 -3.96 0.55 13.32
N PRO A 34 -4.19 1.66 12.58
CA PRO A 34 -4.26 1.76 11.13
C PRO A 34 -2.88 1.66 10.47
N ALA A 35 -2.85 1.30 9.19
CA ALA A 35 -1.59 1.28 8.42
C ALA A 35 -1.04 2.68 8.11
N ARG A 36 -1.91 3.70 8.16
CA ARG A 36 -1.59 5.11 7.91
C ARG A 36 -2.42 6.02 8.80
N MET A 37 -1.78 7.05 9.35
CA MET A 37 -2.43 8.12 10.11
C MET A 37 -2.06 9.48 9.53
N GLU A 38 -3.06 10.34 9.36
CA GLU A 38 -2.91 11.70 8.83
C GLU A 38 -3.34 12.69 9.92
N LEU A 39 -2.48 13.64 10.24
CA LEU A 39 -2.67 14.60 11.33
C LEU A 39 -2.41 16.02 10.83
N ASN A 40 -3.19 16.99 11.33
CA ASN A 40 -2.92 18.41 11.17
C ASN A 40 -2.56 18.97 12.54
N VAL A 41 -1.42 19.64 12.65
CA VAL A 41 -0.89 20.13 13.93
C VAL A 41 -0.29 21.52 13.74
N ASP A 42 -0.44 22.38 14.74
CA ASP A 42 0.19 23.69 14.74
C ASP A 42 1.64 23.63 15.26
N PRO A 43 2.53 24.54 14.80
CA PRO A 43 3.88 24.65 15.34
C PRO A 43 3.88 24.85 16.88
N GLY A 44 4.76 24.17 17.57
CA GLY A 44 4.87 24.23 19.03
C GLY A 44 3.80 23.46 19.81
N VAL A 45 2.89 22.77 19.12
CA VAL A 45 1.82 21.99 19.75
C VAL A 45 2.19 20.51 19.81
N MET A 46 1.89 19.88 20.94
CA MET A 46 1.98 18.43 21.09
C MET A 46 0.66 17.79 20.63
N SER A 47 0.75 16.83 19.74
CA SER A 47 -0.37 15.98 19.33
C SER A 47 -0.13 14.56 19.84
N SER A 48 -1.20 13.81 20.09
CA SER A 48 -1.12 12.41 20.51
C SER A 48 -1.99 11.53 19.62
N GLY A 49 -1.58 10.30 19.48
CA GLY A 49 -2.32 9.26 18.75
C GLY A 49 -2.17 7.91 19.41
N GLU A 50 -2.90 6.94 18.91
CA GLU A 50 -2.77 5.54 19.32
C GLU A 50 -2.86 4.64 18.08
N PHE A 51 -2.16 3.53 18.12
CA PHE A 51 -2.31 2.47 17.16
C PHE A 51 -2.51 1.13 17.86
N THR A 52 -3.16 0.22 17.17
CA THR A 52 -3.46 -1.10 17.70
C THR A 52 -2.44 -2.11 17.19
N LEU A 53 -1.93 -2.94 18.09
CA LEU A 53 -1.11 -4.10 17.79
C LEU A 53 -1.87 -5.37 18.14
N ILE A 54 -1.75 -6.37 17.27
CA ILE A 54 -2.29 -7.71 17.51
C ILE A 54 -1.15 -8.70 17.29
N ASN A 55 -0.81 -9.44 18.34
CA ASN A 55 0.17 -10.51 18.24
C ASN A 55 -0.53 -11.80 17.81
N GLU A 56 -0.46 -12.12 16.52
CA GLU A 56 -1.03 -13.35 15.95
C GLU A 56 -0.05 -14.53 16.01
N GLN A 57 1.09 -14.36 16.70
CA GLN A 57 2.07 -15.41 16.90
C GLN A 57 1.66 -16.34 18.05
N ASP A 58 2.20 -17.56 18.02
CA ASP A 58 1.89 -18.61 19.01
C ASP A 58 2.63 -18.46 20.35
N SER A 59 3.33 -17.35 20.58
CA SER A 59 4.09 -17.05 21.80
C SER A 59 4.04 -15.57 22.17
N ASP A 60 4.33 -15.31 23.43
CA ASP A 60 4.55 -13.94 23.91
C ASP A 60 5.76 -13.34 23.19
N GLN A 61 5.65 -12.08 22.77
CA GLN A 61 6.70 -11.41 22.01
C GLN A 61 7.03 -10.04 22.58
N VAL A 62 8.29 -9.68 22.45
CA VAL A 62 8.77 -8.31 22.67
C VAL A 62 9.04 -7.68 21.32
N PHE A 63 8.38 -6.57 21.05
CA PHE A 63 8.58 -5.77 19.84
C PHE A 63 9.34 -4.50 20.19
N TYR A 64 10.39 -4.24 19.46
CA TYR A 64 11.19 -3.01 19.55
C TYR A 64 10.65 -2.01 18.51
N THR A 65 10.52 -0.76 18.92
CA THR A 65 10.06 0.32 18.05
C THR A 65 11.24 1.08 17.45
N SER A 66 11.08 1.54 16.23
CA SER A 66 11.97 2.52 15.62
C SER A 66 11.14 3.50 14.79
N VAL A 67 11.62 4.73 14.68
CA VAL A 67 10.96 5.77 13.88
C VAL A 67 11.92 6.22 12.80
N GLU A 68 11.48 6.21 11.57
CA GLU A 68 12.26 6.60 10.40
C GLU A 68 11.47 7.61 9.57
N ASN A 69 12.13 8.64 9.04
CA ASN A 69 11.49 9.52 8.06
C ASN A 69 11.30 8.77 6.74
N PHE A 70 10.44 9.27 5.88
CA PHE A 70 10.37 8.75 4.52
C PHE A 70 10.13 9.85 3.48
N GLU A 71 10.59 9.57 2.31
CA GLU A 71 10.45 10.38 1.09
C GLU A 71 9.92 9.54 -0.05
N ALA A 72 9.60 10.15 -1.17
CA ALA A 72 9.15 9.41 -2.35
C ALA A 72 10.30 8.65 -3.00
N GLN A 73 10.07 7.39 -3.35
CA GLN A 73 10.99 6.58 -4.15
C GLN A 73 10.50 6.48 -5.60
N GLY A 74 11.14 7.20 -6.49
CA GLY A 74 10.74 7.23 -7.90
C GLY A 74 9.28 7.66 -8.08
N GLU A 75 8.57 7.04 -9.02
CA GLU A 75 7.18 7.38 -9.37
C GLU A 75 6.13 6.38 -8.83
N SER A 76 6.54 5.31 -8.19
CA SER A 76 5.62 4.22 -7.75
C SER A 76 4.73 4.60 -6.58
N GLY A 77 5.12 5.62 -5.81
CA GLY A 77 4.49 5.97 -4.53
C GLY A 77 4.93 5.06 -3.39
N THR A 78 5.94 4.23 -3.60
CA THR A 78 6.60 3.46 -2.53
C THR A 78 7.43 4.43 -1.68
N PRO A 79 7.34 4.37 -0.35
CA PRO A 79 8.19 5.18 0.51
C PRO A 79 9.64 4.67 0.51
N ASN A 80 10.59 5.61 0.49
CA ASN A 80 11.99 5.37 0.80
C ASN A 80 12.24 5.79 2.25
N PHE A 81 12.51 4.82 3.12
CA PHE A 81 12.74 5.10 4.54
C PHE A 81 14.18 5.53 4.77
N VAL A 82 14.32 6.66 5.44
CA VAL A 82 15.62 7.28 5.75
C VAL A 82 15.78 7.30 7.27
N PRO A 83 16.82 6.67 7.84
CA PRO A 83 17.09 6.78 9.26
C PRO A 83 17.29 8.25 9.62
N GLY A 84 16.40 8.81 10.45
CA GLY A 84 16.38 10.24 10.75
C GLY A 84 16.62 10.52 12.22
N LYS A 85 17.58 11.44 12.47
CA LYS A 85 17.74 12.09 13.77
C LYS A 85 17.05 13.46 13.82
N ASP A 86 16.50 13.89 12.70
CA ASP A 86 15.84 15.15 12.42
C ASP A 86 14.43 14.92 11.83
N GLY A 87 13.72 15.97 11.47
CA GLY A 87 12.40 15.92 10.91
C GLY A 87 11.36 15.22 11.81
N LEU A 88 10.27 14.72 11.23
CA LEU A 88 9.16 14.13 11.97
C LEU A 88 9.58 12.95 12.84
N ALA A 89 10.56 12.15 12.41
CA ALA A 89 11.03 11.02 13.19
C ALA A 89 11.59 11.43 14.58
N SER A 90 12.17 12.62 14.69
CA SER A 90 12.68 13.15 15.96
C SER A 90 11.56 13.69 16.86
N TRP A 91 10.43 14.07 16.29
CA TRP A 91 9.27 14.62 17.02
C TRP A 91 8.39 13.53 17.62
N VAL A 92 8.40 12.35 17.04
CA VAL A 92 7.59 11.20 17.49
C VAL A 92 8.21 10.58 18.72
N LYS A 93 7.39 10.43 19.77
CA LYS A 93 7.72 9.72 21.00
C LYS A 93 6.81 8.52 21.15
N VAL A 94 7.40 7.35 21.22
CA VAL A 94 6.72 6.06 21.40
C VAL A 94 7.57 5.19 22.32
N ALA A 95 6.96 4.23 23.02
CA ALA A 95 7.68 3.29 23.87
C ALA A 95 8.75 2.53 23.06
N GLU A 96 9.98 2.43 23.56
CA GLU A 96 11.10 1.75 22.86
C GLU A 96 10.89 0.26 22.67
N SER A 97 10.14 -0.37 23.58
CA SER A 97 9.75 -1.78 23.47
C SER A 97 8.37 -2.02 24.05
N ILE A 98 7.70 -3.02 23.49
CA ILE A 98 6.31 -3.37 23.81
C ILE A 98 6.25 -4.89 23.94
N THR A 99 5.84 -5.38 25.09
CA THR A 99 5.61 -6.81 25.32
C THR A 99 4.14 -7.12 25.11
N ILE A 100 3.84 -8.10 24.23
CA ILE A 100 2.48 -8.49 23.90
C ILE A 100 2.35 -10.00 24.04
N LYS A 101 1.35 -10.45 24.78
CA LYS A 101 1.08 -11.88 24.95
C LYS A 101 0.55 -12.50 23.66
N LYS A 102 0.65 -13.82 23.56
CA LYS A 102 0.05 -14.59 22.47
C LYS A 102 -1.43 -14.22 22.31
N GLY A 103 -1.84 -13.85 21.09
CA GLY A 103 -3.21 -13.51 20.73
C GLY A 103 -3.73 -12.20 21.33
N GLU A 104 -2.90 -11.46 22.03
CA GLU A 104 -3.30 -10.21 22.68
C GLU A 104 -3.40 -9.07 21.66
N LYS A 105 -4.40 -8.21 21.90
CA LYS A 105 -4.61 -6.95 21.20
C LYS A 105 -4.46 -5.80 22.16
N ILE A 106 -3.52 -4.90 21.88
CA ILE A 106 -3.26 -3.72 22.74
C ILE A 106 -3.31 -2.44 21.92
N LYS A 107 -3.59 -1.33 22.59
CA LYS A 107 -3.45 0.02 22.07
C LYS A 107 -2.15 0.63 22.57
N VAL A 108 -1.35 1.14 21.66
CA VAL A 108 -0.07 1.77 21.95
C VAL A 108 -0.18 3.25 21.70
N PRO A 109 -0.04 4.09 22.74
CA PRO A 109 -0.03 5.52 22.58
C PRO A 109 1.31 6.01 22.04
N PHE A 110 1.28 7.10 21.29
CA PHE A 110 2.44 7.88 20.89
C PHE A 110 2.12 9.37 20.94
N SER A 111 3.14 10.21 21.02
CA SER A 111 2.99 11.65 20.90
C SER A 111 3.91 12.21 19.82
N ILE A 112 3.53 13.37 19.30
CA ILE A 112 4.30 14.13 18.31
C ILE A 112 4.51 15.53 18.90
N GLU A 113 5.76 15.85 19.19
CA GLU A 113 6.16 17.15 19.75
C GLU A 113 6.65 18.05 18.61
N VAL A 114 5.73 18.81 17.99
CA VAL A 114 6.07 19.69 16.86
C VAL A 114 6.88 20.89 17.38
N PRO A 115 8.10 21.12 16.86
CA PRO A 115 8.88 22.30 17.28
C PRO A 115 8.19 23.61 16.92
N GLN A 116 8.42 24.68 17.71
CA GLN A 116 7.91 26.02 17.43
C GLN A 116 8.35 26.56 16.07
N GLY A 117 9.56 26.20 15.64
CA GLY A 117 10.13 26.61 14.36
C GLY A 117 9.98 25.56 13.24
N ALA A 118 9.04 24.63 13.38
CA ALA A 118 8.79 23.64 12.32
C ALA A 118 8.28 24.33 11.05
N ASP A 119 8.83 23.90 9.91
CA ASP A 119 8.40 24.41 8.61
C ASP A 119 6.94 24.01 8.34
N ALA A 120 6.17 24.95 7.76
CA ALA A 120 4.80 24.68 7.33
C ALA A 120 4.80 23.68 6.15
N GLY A 121 3.89 22.72 6.19
CA GLY A 121 3.74 21.71 5.14
C GLY A 121 3.75 20.29 5.65
N GLY A 122 4.04 19.36 4.74
CA GLY A 122 4.01 17.92 4.99
C GLY A 122 5.32 17.40 5.58
N HIS A 123 5.18 16.65 6.69
CA HIS A 123 6.27 15.90 7.30
C HIS A 123 5.88 14.43 7.39
N PHE A 124 6.81 13.53 7.12
CA PHE A 124 6.51 12.13 6.87
C PHE A 124 7.45 11.20 7.63
N ALA A 125 6.88 10.31 8.43
CA ALA A 125 7.63 9.29 9.16
C ALA A 125 6.83 7.97 9.26
N ALA A 126 7.51 6.91 9.65
CA ALA A 126 6.90 5.64 9.98
C ALA A 126 7.35 5.17 11.36
N ILE A 127 6.43 4.60 12.13
CA ILE A 127 6.76 3.83 13.33
C ILE A 127 6.86 2.38 12.89
N PHE A 128 8.03 1.77 13.08
CA PHE A 128 8.28 0.37 12.82
C PHE A 128 8.33 -0.44 14.11
N LEU A 129 7.91 -1.68 14.00
CA LEU A 129 8.01 -2.70 15.04
C LEU A 129 8.77 -3.89 14.47
N SER A 130 9.75 -4.38 15.24
CA SER A 130 10.59 -5.52 14.92
C SER A 130 10.75 -6.41 16.14
N THR A 131 10.85 -7.72 15.95
CA THR A 131 11.22 -8.64 17.05
C THR A 131 12.69 -8.59 17.42
N GLN A 132 13.48 -7.85 16.64
CA GLN A 132 14.90 -7.67 16.91
C GLN A 132 15.17 -6.24 17.38
N PRO A 133 16.02 -6.08 18.40
CA PRO A 133 16.40 -4.74 18.85
C PRO A 133 17.12 -3.98 17.72
N PRO A 134 17.02 -2.63 17.71
CA PRO A 134 17.78 -1.80 16.79
C PRO A 134 19.27 -2.12 16.89
N ALA A 135 19.94 -2.26 15.73
CA ALA A 135 21.37 -2.59 15.71
C ALA A 135 22.20 -1.54 16.49
N VAL A 136 22.98 -1.98 17.46
CA VAL A 136 23.96 -1.15 18.13
C VAL A 136 25.14 -0.93 17.17
N LYS A 137 25.69 0.27 17.11
CA LYS A 137 26.87 0.58 16.28
C LYS A 137 27.99 -0.42 16.54
N GLY A 138 28.37 -1.19 15.50
CA GLY A 138 29.44 -2.20 15.56
C GLY A 138 29.01 -3.65 15.74
N GLY A 139 27.69 -3.94 15.75
CA GLY A 139 27.14 -5.28 15.83
C GLY A 139 26.79 -5.86 14.45
N GLU A 140 26.54 -7.18 14.42
CA GLU A 140 26.03 -7.86 13.21
C GLU A 140 24.72 -7.22 12.76
N VAL A 141 24.59 -6.98 11.44
CA VAL A 141 23.34 -6.50 10.84
C VAL A 141 22.38 -7.67 10.80
N SER A 142 21.46 -7.72 11.74
CA SER A 142 20.37 -8.69 11.72
C SER A 142 19.23 -8.16 10.87
N VAL A 143 18.89 -8.87 9.80
CA VAL A 143 17.77 -8.53 8.93
C VAL A 143 16.52 -9.20 9.46
N GLY A 144 15.75 -8.48 10.27
CA GLY A 144 14.43 -8.91 10.75
C GLY A 144 13.30 -8.31 9.91
N ALA A 145 12.17 -9.00 9.84
CA ALA A 145 10.95 -8.41 9.29
C ALA A 145 10.49 -7.25 10.18
N LYS A 146 10.20 -6.11 9.56
CA LYS A 146 9.64 -4.93 10.21
C LYS A 146 8.20 -4.74 9.71
N VAL A 147 7.28 -4.49 10.62
CA VAL A 147 5.92 -4.03 10.31
C VAL A 147 5.78 -2.62 10.83
N GLY A 148 5.09 -1.75 10.09
CA GLY A 148 5.00 -0.36 10.52
C GLY A 148 3.73 0.33 10.06
N MET A 149 3.48 1.50 10.65
CA MET A 149 2.45 2.44 10.21
C MET A 149 3.07 3.76 9.74
N LEU A 150 2.48 4.34 8.73
CA LEU A 150 2.89 5.65 8.21
C LEU A 150 2.21 6.76 9.01
N ILE A 151 2.97 7.79 9.33
CA ILE A 151 2.48 9.03 9.94
C ILE A 151 2.74 10.17 8.96
N LEU A 152 1.68 10.86 8.56
CA LEU A 152 1.72 12.01 7.69
C LEU A 152 1.21 13.20 8.48
N VAL A 153 2.08 14.12 8.81
CA VAL A 153 1.74 15.34 9.57
C VAL A 153 1.75 16.52 8.63
N ARG A 154 0.69 17.32 8.66
CA ARG A 154 0.63 18.65 8.05
C ARG A 154 0.80 19.67 9.15
N VAL A 155 1.91 20.41 9.13
CA VAL A 155 2.14 21.55 10.03
C VAL A 155 1.50 22.77 9.43
N SER A 156 0.65 23.44 10.24
CA SER A 156 -0.07 24.66 9.82
C SER A 156 0.89 25.80 9.49
N GLY A 157 0.46 26.69 8.58
CA GLY A 157 1.21 27.86 8.18
C GLY A 157 1.03 28.21 6.72
N ASN A 158 2.08 28.69 6.06
CA ASN A 158 2.03 29.01 4.63
C ASN A 158 2.10 27.74 3.78
N ILE A 159 0.94 27.12 3.54
CA ILE A 159 0.81 25.95 2.69
C ILE A 159 0.75 26.39 1.23
N LYS A 160 1.70 25.91 0.44
CA LYS A 160 1.72 26.09 -1.00
C LYS A 160 1.16 24.82 -1.66
N GLU A 161 0.01 24.95 -2.27
CA GLU A 161 -0.57 23.93 -3.13
C GLU A 161 -0.24 24.26 -4.58
N ASP A 162 0.64 23.46 -5.17
CA ASP A 162 1.12 23.62 -6.55
C ASP A 162 1.41 22.23 -7.12
N GLY A 163 0.79 21.92 -8.24
CA GLY A 163 0.98 20.63 -8.89
C GLY A 163 0.05 20.45 -10.07
N GLY A 164 0.20 19.34 -10.77
CA GLY A 164 -0.64 19.08 -11.92
C GLY A 164 -0.29 17.81 -12.68
N ILE A 165 -1.09 17.51 -13.68
CA ILE A 165 -0.90 16.38 -14.57
C ILE A 165 0.27 16.68 -15.51
N ARG A 166 1.31 15.89 -15.44
CA ARG A 166 2.49 15.98 -16.30
C ARG A 166 2.32 15.23 -17.62
N SER A 167 1.61 14.12 -17.59
CA SER A 167 1.32 13.30 -18.77
C SER A 167 0.10 12.41 -18.55
N PHE A 168 -0.64 12.13 -19.62
CA PHE A 168 -1.71 11.15 -19.65
C PHE A 168 -1.59 10.36 -20.96
N VAL A 169 -1.38 9.06 -20.86
CA VAL A 169 -1.10 8.18 -21.99
C VAL A 169 -1.64 6.77 -21.76
N LEU A 170 -1.72 5.97 -22.83
CA LEU A 170 -1.91 4.53 -22.71
C LEU A 170 -0.61 3.89 -22.20
N LYS A 171 -0.70 2.89 -21.34
CA LYS A 171 0.43 2.18 -20.73
C LYS A 171 1.41 1.64 -21.76
N ASP A 172 0.90 1.09 -22.83
CA ASP A 172 1.71 0.47 -23.91
C ASP A 172 2.22 1.49 -24.94
N GLY A 173 2.00 2.78 -24.71
CA GLY A 173 2.43 3.86 -25.62
C GLY A 173 1.70 3.91 -26.95
N GLY A 174 0.74 3.03 -27.19
CA GLY A 174 -0.11 3.00 -28.39
C GLY A 174 -1.13 4.14 -28.41
N ARG A 175 -1.72 4.37 -29.59
CA ARG A 175 -2.87 5.27 -29.76
C ARG A 175 -4.14 4.51 -30.17
N ILE A 176 -3.98 3.27 -30.56
CA ILE A 176 -5.06 2.39 -31.02
C ILE A 176 -5.03 1.14 -30.17
N VAL A 177 -6.16 0.82 -29.60
CA VAL A 177 -6.37 -0.40 -28.81
C VAL A 177 -7.50 -1.18 -29.46
N THR A 178 -7.32 -2.47 -29.63
CA THR A 178 -8.28 -3.35 -30.33
C THR A 178 -9.09 -4.21 -29.36
N THR A 179 -8.68 -4.30 -28.12
CA THR A 179 -9.31 -5.14 -27.09
C THR A 179 -9.25 -4.48 -25.72
N LEU A 180 -10.21 -4.78 -24.87
CA LEU A 180 -10.16 -4.49 -23.44
C LEU A 180 -9.51 -5.69 -22.71
N PRO A 181 -8.89 -5.48 -21.53
CA PRO A 181 -8.78 -4.21 -20.79
C PRO A 181 -7.74 -3.26 -21.38
N VAL A 182 -7.90 -1.96 -21.07
CA VAL A 182 -6.98 -0.88 -21.44
C VAL A 182 -6.44 -0.24 -20.18
N ASP A 183 -5.12 -0.10 -20.07
CA ASP A 183 -4.47 0.57 -18.97
C ASP A 183 -4.08 2.00 -19.36
N PHE A 184 -4.64 2.98 -18.65
CA PHE A 184 -4.23 4.37 -18.71
C PHE A 184 -3.15 4.64 -17.67
N VAL A 185 -2.21 5.50 -18.02
CA VAL A 185 -1.17 5.97 -17.10
C VAL A 185 -1.17 7.49 -17.11
N TYR A 186 -1.31 8.09 -15.94
CA TYR A 186 -1.01 9.51 -15.82
C TYR A 186 0.07 9.73 -14.74
N ARG A 187 0.79 10.84 -14.91
CA ARG A 187 1.78 11.31 -13.94
C ARG A 187 1.34 12.63 -13.37
N PHE A 188 1.34 12.70 -12.06
CA PHE A 188 1.05 13.93 -11.33
C PHE A 188 2.32 14.40 -10.63
N ASN A 189 2.68 15.66 -10.80
CA ASN A 189 3.77 16.29 -10.06
C ASN A 189 3.21 17.17 -8.94
N ASN A 190 3.87 17.17 -7.80
CA ASN A 190 3.58 18.03 -6.67
C ASN A 190 4.76 18.97 -6.43
N ASN A 191 4.60 20.26 -6.75
CA ASN A 191 5.59 21.31 -6.51
C ASN A 191 5.28 22.09 -5.23
N GLY A 192 4.25 21.69 -4.49
CA GLY A 192 3.87 22.28 -3.21
C GLY A 192 4.77 21.84 -2.07
N ASN A 193 4.46 22.32 -0.85
CA ASN A 193 5.16 21.95 0.37
C ASN A 193 4.39 20.98 1.28
N ASP A 194 3.22 20.51 0.85
CA ASP A 194 2.46 19.45 1.51
C ASP A 194 2.13 18.33 0.52
N ARG A 195 1.68 17.18 1.04
CA ARG A 195 1.20 16.09 0.19
C ARG A 195 0.00 16.54 -0.64
N ALA A 196 0.02 16.22 -1.91
CA ALA A 196 -1.14 16.36 -2.78
C ALA A 196 -1.87 15.01 -2.89
N LYS A 197 -3.20 15.04 -2.85
CA LYS A 197 -4.06 13.87 -3.09
C LYS A 197 -4.90 14.18 -4.34
N PRO A 198 -4.42 13.81 -5.54
CA PRO A 198 -5.17 14.08 -6.76
C PRO A 198 -6.57 13.47 -6.67
N ALA A 199 -7.58 14.26 -6.98
CA ALA A 199 -8.96 13.81 -7.07
C ALA A 199 -9.49 14.17 -8.45
N GLY A 200 -10.10 13.20 -9.14
CA GLY A 200 -10.62 13.41 -10.48
C GLY A 200 -11.12 12.10 -11.09
N SER A 201 -11.50 12.19 -12.35
CA SER A 201 -12.02 11.02 -13.06
C SER A 201 -11.59 11.03 -14.53
N ILE A 202 -11.33 9.85 -15.06
CA ILE A 202 -11.16 9.63 -16.50
C ILE A 202 -12.55 9.40 -17.10
N THR A 203 -12.98 10.29 -17.97
CA THR A 203 -14.24 10.15 -18.72
C THR A 203 -13.97 9.57 -20.09
N ILE A 204 -14.59 8.44 -20.38
CA ILE A 204 -14.50 7.75 -21.68
C ILE A 204 -15.76 8.04 -22.48
N ARG A 205 -15.59 8.51 -23.71
CA ARG A 205 -16.66 8.85 -24.65
C ARG A 205 -16.50 8.08 -25.93
N ASN A 206 -17.61 7.68 -26.53
CA ASN A 206 -17.60 7.06 -27.85
C ASN A 206 -17.50 8.15 -28.97
N THR A 207 -17.45 7.68 -30.23
CA THR A 207 -17.34 8.53 -31.43
C THR A 207 -18.44 9.59 -31.53
N PHE A 208 -19.59 9.37 -30.92
CA PHE A 208 -20.71 10.32 -30.92
C PHE A 208 -20.66 11.30 -29.73
N GLY A 209 -19.57 11.29 -28.94
CA GLY A 209 -19.42 12.12 -27.75
C GLY A 209 -20.23 11.65 -26.53
N VAL A 210 -20.93 10.51 -26.66
CA VAL A 210 -21.71 9.94 -25.55
C VAL A 210 -20.76 9.33 -24.54
N LYS A 211 -20.93 9.72 -23.27
CA LYS A 211 -20.19 9.18 -22.15
C LYS A 211 -20.54 7.70 -21.98
N THR A 212 -19.52 6.84 -22.07
CA THR A 212 -19.67 5.39 -21.91
C THR A 212 -19.26 4.92 -20.52
N GLU A 213 -18.19 5.54 -19.96
CA GLU A 213 -17.67 5.15 -18.66
C GLU A 213 -17.01 6.35 -17.94
N THR A 214 -16.92 6.23 -16.63
CA THR A 214 -16.13 7.15 -15.78
C THR A 214 -15.36 6.33 -14.77
N LEU A 215 -14.06 6.48 -14.80
CA LEU A 215 -13.13 5.78 -13.92
C LEU A 215 -12.60 6.77 -12.88
N ASP A 216 -12.50 6.34 -11.62
CA ASP A 216 -11.83 7.13 -10.59
C ASP A 216 -10.33 7.18 -10.90
N ALA A 217 -9.78 8.40 -10.97
CA ALA A 217 -8.36 8.58 -11.27
C ALA A 217 -7.45 8.21 -10.09
N ASN A 218 -7.96 8.14 -8.86
CA ASN A 218 -7.19 7.83 -7.64
C ASN A 218 -7.97 7.00 -6.63
N ALA A 219 -8.58 5.90 -7.08
CA ALA A 219 -9.42 5.02 -6.25
C ALA A 219 -8.74 4.49 -4.98
N HIS A 220 -7.41 4.43 -4.96
CA HIS A 220 -6.61 3.99 -3.80
C HIS A 220 -6.15 5.15 -2.90
N GLU A 221 -6.66 6.36 -3.14
CA GLU A 221 -6.33 7.55 -2.35
C GLU A 221 -4.81 7.78 -2.19
N GLY A 222 -4.07 7.59 -3.28
CA GLY A 222 -2.62 7.73 -3.28
C GLY A 222 -2.18 9.18 -3.10
N ASN A 223 -1.24 9.41 -2.18
CA ASN A 223 -0.63 10.72 -1.96
C ASN A 223 0.58 10.92 -2.86
N VAL A 224 0.82 12.16 -3.29
CA VAL A 224 2.02 12.61 -3.99
C VAL A 224 2.78 13.53 -3.05
N LEU A 225 3.97 13.13 -2.63
CA LEU A 225 4.77 13.88 -1.66
C LEU A 225 5.36 15.15 -2.29
N PRO A 226 5.71 16.17 -1.48
CA PRO A 226 6.33 17.39 -1.99
C PRO A 226 7.55 17.12 -2.86
N GLY A 227 7.68 17.87 -3.96
CA GLY A 227 8.82 17.77 -4.89
C GLY A 227 8.89 16.47 -5.69
N SER A 228 7.85 15.62 -5.63
CA SER A 228 7.86 14.32 -6.31
C SER A 228 6.87 14.23 -7.47
N VAL A 229 7.09 13.23 -8.31
CA VAL A 229 6.15 12.81 -9.35
C VAL A 229 5.65 11.43 -9.00
N ARG A 230 4.32 11.22 -9.06
CA ARG A 230 3.74 9.90 -8.89
C ARG A 230 3.02 9.45 -10.16
N ARG A 231 3.25 8.21 -10.53
CA ARG A 231 2.58 7.52 -11.61
C ARG A 231 1.35 6.77 -11.07
N PHE A 232 0.22 6.97 -11.73
CA PHE A 232 -1.03 6.29 -11.45
C PHE A 232 -1.42 5.44 -12.65
N GLU A 233 -1.88 4.23 -12.40
CA GLU A 233 -2.37 3.31 -13.42
C GLU A 233 -3.86 3.05 -13.17
N ILE A 234 -4.67 3.29 -14.19
CA ILE A 234 -6.12 3.11 -14.13
C ILE A 234 -6.54 2.18 -15.27
N ARG A 235 -7.32 1.17 -14.93
CA ARG A 235 -7.78 0.17 -15.89
C ARG A 235 -9.22 0.39 -16.31
N TRP A 236 -9.43 0.38 -17.60
CA TRP A 236 -10.75 0.29 -18.23
C TRP A 236 -10.98 -1.13 -18.72
N GLY A 237 -12.08 -1.77 -18.27
CA GLY A 237 -12.37 -3.17 -18.50
C GLY A 237 -11.99 -4.08 -17.33
N THR A 238 -12.36 -5.35 -17.41
CA THR A 238 -12.10 -6.32 -16.35
C THR A 238 -11.08 -7.36 -16.79
N GLU A 239 -10.20 -7.70 -15.85
CA GLU A 239 -9.19 -8.75 -16.02
C GLU A 239 -9.71 -10.15 -15.67
N ASP A 240 -10.96 -10.26 -15.22
CA ASP A 240 -11.54 -11.51 -14.78
C ASP A 240 -11.45 -12.56 -15.90
N ALA A 241 -10.35 -13.32 -15.88
CA ALA A 241 -10.22 -14.47 -16.75
C ALA A 241 -11.40 -15.39 -16.46
N LEU A 242 -12.15 -15.73 -17.50
CA LEU A 242 -13.19 -16.74 -17.38
C LEU A 242 -12.55 -18.04 -16.88
N PRO A 243 -13.03 -18.62 -15.77
CA PRO A 243 -12.56 -19.93 -15.36
C PRO A 243 -12.78 -20.92 -16.50
N ALA A 244 -11.88 -21.88 -16.67
CA ALA A 244 -11.96 -22.90 -17.73
C ALA A 244 -13.29 -23.68 -17.73
N SER A 245 -14.06 -23.61 -16.62
CA SER A 245 -15.40 -24.20 -16.44
C SER A 245 -16.55 -23.21 -16.64
N ALA A 246 -16.29 -22.02 -17.18
CA ALA A 246 -17.32 -21.00 -17.35
C ALA A 246 -18.44 -21.48 -18.29
N SER A 247 -19.69 -21.22 -17.92
CA SER A 247 -20.83 -21.50 -18.77
C SER A 247 -20.85 -20.57 -20.00
N PHE A 248 -21.52 -20.99 -21.07
CA PHE A 248 -21.70 -20.14 -22.23
C PHE A 248 -22.27 -18.76 -21.91
N PHE A 249 -23.21 -18.65 -20.97
CA PHE A 249 -23.75 -17.36 -20.52
C PHE A 249 -22.72 -16.49 -19.81
N SER A 250 -21.83 -17.09 -19.03
CA SER A 250 -20.73 -16.36 -18.38
C SER A 250 -19.73 -15.83 -19.42
N PHE A 251 -19.46 -16.60 -20.45
CA PHE A 251 -18.62 -16.20 -21.58
C PHE A 251 -19.24 -15.02 -22.33
N VAL A 252 -20.52 -15.12 -22.72
CA VAL A 252 -21.21 -14.03 -23.42
C VAL A 252 -21.25 -12.75 -22.59
N LYS A 253 -21.52 -12.86 -21.27
CA LYS A 253 -21.50 -11.71 -20.37
C LYS A 253 -20.11 -11.07 -20.26
N TYR A 254 -19.05 -11.88 -20.23
CA TYR A 254 -17.67 -11.41 -20.21
C TYR A 254 -17.31 -10.66 -21.50
N GLU A 255 -17.61 -11.25 -22.67
CA GLU A 255 -17.38 -10.64 -23.96
C GLU A 255 -18.17 -9.32 -24.11
N MET A 256 -19.41 -9.27 -23.67
CA MET A 256 -20.21 -8.05 -23.69
C MET A 256 -19.64 -6.94 -22.81
N ARG A 257 -19.05 -7.28 -21.64
CA ARG A 257 -18.40 -6.30 -20.75
C ARG A 257 -17.09 -5.78 -21.33
N ASN A 258 -16.37 -6.61 -22.08
CA ASN A 258 -15.08 -6.25 -22.68
C ASN A 258 -15.18 -5.88 -24.17
N PHE A 259 -16.41 -5.86 -24.72
CA PHE A 259 -16.64 -5.49 -26.12
C PHE A 259 -16.75 -3.96 -26.24
N ALA A 260 -15.75 -3.36 -26.85
CA ALA A 260 -15.74 -1.94 -27.20
C ALA A 260 -15.38 -1.80 -28.69
N MET A 261 -16.40 -1.64 -29.54
CA MET A 261 -16.20 -1.39 -30.96
C MET A 261 -16.37 0.11 -31.27
N GLY A 262 -15.40 0.71 -31.94
CA GLY A 262 -15.46 2.10 -32.40
C GLY A 262 -14.24 2.91 -31.92
N LEU A 263 -14.32 4.22 -32.14
CA LEU A 263 -13.33 5.17 -31.62
C LEU A 263 -13.82 5.70 -30.26
N TYR A 264 -12.91 5.74 -29.29
CA TYR A 264 -13.17 6.27 -27.97
C TYR A 264 -12.18 7.37 -27.65
N PHE A 265 -12.62 8.34 -26.86
CA PHE A 265 -11.82 9.45 -26.36
C PHE A 265 -11.80 9.37 -24.84
N ALA A 266 -10.64 9.52 -24.24
CA ALA A 266 -10.46 9.52 -22.78
C ALA A 266 -9.91 10.87 -22.36
N ASP A 267 -10.60 11.54 -21.45
CA ASP A 267 -10.25 12.84 -20.87
C ASP A 267 -10.06 12.67 -19.36
N LEU A 268 -8.97 13.22 -18.83
CA LEU A 268 -8.63 13.24 -17.40
C LEU A 268 -8.78 14.63 -16.82
#